data_bd8052620dfd50ec205ae0eb5c005dda
#
_entry.id   bd8052620dfd50ec205ae0eb5c005dda
#
_cell.length_a   1.000
_cell.length_b   1.000
_cell.length_c   1.000
_cell.angle_alpha   90.00
_cell.angle_beta   90.00
_cell.angle_gamma   90.00
#
_symmetry.space_group_name_H-M   'P 1'
#
loop_
_entity.id
_entity.type
_entity.pdbx_description
1 polymer ?
#
loop_
_entity_poly.entity_id
_entity_poly.type
_entity_poly.pdbx_seq_one_letter_code
_entity_poly.pdbx_strand_id
1 'polypeptide(L)'
;LAAARGALMAGATQMIVVSSVGAAAKSRNFYLRTKGETEDGLRALGFERLDILRPGLLMGDRAGPKRMGEGIAIAAAPLADALLHGSLRRYRSIPGETVARAIVALAGNAQPGVRIHENDAMRRLAD
;
A
#
# COMPACT_ATOMS: atom_id res chain seq x y z
N LEU A 1 -10.99 10.08 2.72
CA LEU A 1 -10.82 10.75 4.03
C LEU A 1 -12.13 10.89 4.81
N ALA A 2 -13.27 11.08 4.13
CA ALA A 2 -14.57 11.19 4.82
C ALA A 2 -14.90 9.90 5.57
N ALA A 3 -14.66 8.74 4.96
CA ALA A 3 -14.88 7.45 5.60
C ALA A 3 -13.96 7.26 6.81
N ALA A 4 -12.71 7.68 6.71
CA ALA A 4 -11.76 7.60 7.82
C ALA A 4 -12.17 8.49 8.99
N ARG A 5 -12.64 9.71 8.71
CA ARG A 5 -13.19 10.57 9.76
C ARG A 5 -14.37 9.94 10.46
N GLY A 6 -15.29 9.36 9.69
CA GLY A 6 -16.45 8.68 10.25
C GLY A 6 -16.06 7.53 11.15
N ALA A 7 -15.10 6.72 10.73
CA ALA A 7 -14.59 5.63 11.55
C ALA A 7 -13.96 6.13 12.85
N LEU A 8 -13.14 7.17 12.77
CA LEU A 8 -12.50 7.76 13.94
C LEU A 8 -13.53 8.30 14.93
N MET A 9 -14.56 9.01 14.43
CA MET A 9 -15.65 9.53 15.26
C MET A 9 -16.47 8.40 15.90
N ALA A 10 -16.55 7.25 15.24
CA ALA A 10 -17.24 6.08 15.76
C ALA A 10 -16.39 5.27 16.75
N GLY A 11 -15.15 5.68 17.03
CA GLY A 11 -14.31 5.06 18.02
C GLY A 11 -13.20 4.15 17.49
N ALA A 12 -12.97 4.12 16.18
CA ALA A 12 -11.87 3.34 15.63
C ALA A 12 -10.52 3.92 16.07
N THR A 13 -9.62 3.05 16.49
CA THR A 13 -8.29 3.43 16.97
C THR A 13 -7.19 3.15 15.96
N GLN A 14 -7.44 2.23 15.04
CA GLN A 14 -6.48 1.83 14.01
C GLN A 14 -7.05 2.08 12.61
N MET A 15 -6.22 2.61 11.74
CA MET A 15 -6.50 2.72 10.30
C MET A 15 -5.39 1.99 9.55
N ILE A 16 -5.79 1.15 8.60
CA ILE A 16 -4.88 0.50 7.66
C ILE A 16 -5.28 0.96 6.27
N VAL A 17 -4.34 1.51 5.52
CA VAL A 17 -4.59 2.02 4.18
C VAL A 17 -3.62 1.42 3.19
N VAL A 18 -4.13 1.05 2.01
CA VAL A 18 -3.29 0.63 0.88
C VAL A 18 -3.06 1.85 0.00
N SER A 19 -1.82 2.32 -0.02
CA SER A 19 -1.36 3.43 -0.84
C SER A 19 -0.56 2.88 -2.03
N SER A 20 0.55 3.51 -2.36
CA SER A 20 1.41 3.08 -3.46
C SER A 20 2.84 3.46 -3.17
N VAL A 21 3.79 2.62 -3.59
CA VAL A 21 5.21 2.97 -3.55
C VAL A 21 5.42 4.25 -4.37
N GLY A 22 6.25 5.15 -3.84
CA GLY A 22 6.49 6.45 -4.47
C GLY A 22 5.46 7.52 -4.16
N ALA A 23 4.43 7.23 -3.35
CA ALA A 23 3.44 8.22 -2.94
C ALA A 23 4.11 9.42 -2.27
N ALA A 24 3.80 10.62 -2.76
CA ALA A 24 4.34 11.86 -2.21
C ALA A 24 3.44 13.04 -2.61
N ALA A 25 3.05 13.85 -1.64
CA ALA A 25 2.19 15.01 -1.87
C ALA A 25 2.82 16.02 -2.84
N LYS A 26 4.16 16.03 -2.95
CA LYS A 26 4.90 16.92 -3.85
C LYS A 26 5.24 16.28 -5.19
N SER A 27 4.75 15.07 -5.48
CA SER A 27 5.02 14.40 -6.74
C SER A 27 4.41 15.15 -7.92
N ARG A 28 5.11 15.13 -9.05
CA ARG A 28 4.57 15.64 -10.32
C ARG A 28 3.58 14.67 -10.95
N ASN A 29 3.64 13.39 -10.59
CA ASN A 29 2.70 12.39 -11.04
C ASN A 29 1.39 12.55 -10.27
N PHE A 30 0.29 12.75 -10.99
CA PHE A 30 -1.02 13.00 -10.37
C PHE A 30 -1.45 11.87 -9.42
N TYR A 31 -1.27 10.62 -9.84
CA TYR A 31 -1.65 9.46 -9.04
C TYR A 31 -0.87 9.40 -7.73
N LEU A 32 0.47 9.55 -7.81
CA LEU A 32 1.34 9.49 -6.63
C LEU A 32 1.12 10.70 -5.71
N ARG A 33 0.84 11.86 -6.29
CA ARG A 33 0.50 13.07 -5.52
C ARG A 33 -0.79 12.87 -4.74
N THR A 34 -1.84 12.36 -5.39
CA THR A 34 -3.12 12.08 -4.74
C THR A 34 -2.96 11.07 -3.60
N LYS A 35 -2.18 10.01 -3.82
CA LYS A 35 -1.88 9.03 -2.78
C LYS A 35 -1.13 9.67 -1.61
N GLY A 36 -0.15 10.50 -1.88
CA GLY A 36 0.61 11.21 -0.84
C GLY A 36 -0.25 12.19 -0.05
N GLU A 37 -1.11 12.92 -0.71
CA GLU A 37 -2.05 13.84 -0.05
C GLU A 37 -3.03 13.06 0.85
N THR A 38 -3.49 11.89 0.40
CA THR A 38 -4.35 11.03 1.20
C THR A 38 -3.61 10.54 2.44
N GLU A 39 -2.37 10.09 2.30
CA GLU A 39 -1.55 9.68 3.44
C GLU A 39 -1.40 10.82 4.46
N ASP A 40 -1.09 12.01 3.98
CA ASP A 40 -0.93 13.18 4.84
C ASP A 40 -2.23 13.54 5.57
N GLY A 41 -3.36 13.45 4.85
CA GLY A 41 -4.68 13.66 5.45
C GLY A 41 -5.00 12.65 6.54
N LEU A 42 -4.65 11.39 6.33
CA LEU A 42 -4.85 10.34 7.34
C LEU A 42 -3.97 10.55 8.56
N ARG A 43 -2.72 10.99 8.37
CA ARG A 43 -1.84 11.34 9.50
C ARG A 43 -2.44 12.46 10.34
N ALA A 44 -3.03 13.45 9.69
CA ALA A 44 -3.63 14.60 10.36
C ALA A 44 -4.88 14.25 11.18
N LEU A 45 -5.56 13.15 10.88
CA LEU A 45 -6.74 12.72 11.62
C LEU A 45 -6.45 12.23 13.03
N GLY A 46 -5.23 11.76 13.30
CA GLY A 46 -4.80 11.41 14.64
C GLY A 46 -5.25 10.05 15.15
N PHE A 47 -5.36 9.03 14.29
CA PHE A 47 -5.55 7.66 14.75
C PHE A 47 -4.43 7.26 15.70
N GLU A 48 -4.75 6.48 16.73
CA GLU A 48 -3.73 5.96 17.65
C GLU A 48 -2.70 5.13 16.90
N ARG A 49 -3.14 4.35 15.91
CA ARG A 49 -2.26 3.60 15.02
C ARG A 49 -2.68 3.78 13.57
N LEU A 50 -1.71 4.11 12.72
CA LEU A 50 -1.91 4.22 11.27
C LEU A 50 -0.87 3.36 10.57
N ASP A 51 -1.33 2.37 9.81
CA ASP A 51 -0.49 1.53 8.98
C ASP A 51 -0.71 1.89 7.51
N ILE A 52 0.34 2.31 6.84
CA ILE A 52 0.31 2.69 5.42
C ILE A 52 1.08 1.62 4.65
N LEU A 53 0.39 0.88 3.78
CA LEU A 53 1.00 -0.13 2.94
C LEU A 53 1.25 0.48 1.56
N ARG A 54 2.49 0.39 1.08
CA ARG A 54 2.91 0.93 -0.21
C ARG A 54 3.38 -0.18 -1.14
N PRO A 55 2.47 -0.97 -1.71
CA PRO A 55 2.86 -1.98 -2.67
C PRO A 55 3.33 -1.36 -3.98
N GLY A 56 4.20 -2.09 -4.67
CA GLY A 56 4.54 -1.79 -6.06
C GLY A 56 3.42 -2.30 -6.98
N LEU A 57 3.77 -2.98 -8.06
CA LEU A 57 2.78 -3.56 -8.97
C LEU A 57 2.06 -4.70 -8.26
N LEU A 58 0.74 -4.58 -8.11
CA LEU A 58 -0.09 -5.65 -7.55
C LEU A 58 -0.29 -6.75 -8.60
N MET A 59 -0.07 -8.00 -8.17
CA MET A 59 -0.28 -9.19 -8.97
C MET A 59 -1.43 -9.99 -8.41
N GLY A 60 -2.24 -10.58 -9.29
CA GLY A 60 -3.36 -11.44 -8.91
C GLY A 60 -4.40 -11.52 -10.01
N ASP A 61 -5.38 -12.41 -9.83
CA ASP A 61 -6.49 -12.53 -10.75
C ASP A 61 -7.42 -11.33 -10.58
N ARG A 62 -7.59 -10.59 -11.66
CA ARG A 62 -8.59 -9.51 -11.72
C ARG A 62 -9.75 -9.98 -12.58
N ALA A 63 -10.94 -9.94 -12.02
CA ALA A 63 -12.16 -10.13 -12.79
C ALA A 63 -12.36 -8.95 -13.74
N GLY A 64 -12.61 -9.22 -15.02
CA GLY A 64 -12.90 -8.21 -16.03
C GLY A 64 -11.88 -8.13 -17.16
N PRO A 65 -12.18 -7.34 -18.21
CA PRO A 65 -11.28 -7.21 -19.36
C PRO A 65 -9.98 -6.54 -18.94
N LYS A 66 -8.87 -7.19 -19.23
CA LYS A 66 -7.54 -6.61 -19.02
C LYS A 66 -7.25 -5.62 -20.13
N ARG A 67 -6.75 -4.45 -19.78
CA ARG A 67 -6.18 -3.54 -20.77
C ARG A 67 -4.92 -4.17 -21.34
N MET A 68 -4.70 -4.01 -22.63
CA MET A 68 -3.57 -4.63 -23.33
C MET A 68 -2.23 -4.29 -22.70
N GLY A 69 -2.06 -3.06 -22.23
CA GLY A 69 -0.84 -2.61 -21.53
C GLY A 69 -0.64 -3.28 -20.16
N GLU A 70 -1.72 -3.58 -19.45
CA GLU A 70 -1.63 -4.27 -18.16
C GLU A 70 -1.18 -5.72 -18.33
N GLY A 71 -1.65 -6.42 -19.37
CA GLY A 71 -1.23 -7.78 -19.66
C GLY A 71 0.27 -7.89 -19.93
N ILE A 72 0.81 -6.95 -20.70
CA ILE A 72 2.24 -6.89 -21.00
C ILE A 72 3.04 -6.58 -19.74
N ALA A 73 2.58 -5.62 -18.93
CA ALA A 73 3.26 -5.24 -17.69
C ALA A 73 3.31 -6.42 -16.70
N ILE A 74 2.21 -7.17 -16.57
CA ILE A 74 2.16 -8.35 -15.69
C ILE A 74 3.10 -9.45 -16.21
N ALA A 75 3.14 -9.69 -17.51
CA ALA A 75 4.01 -10.70 -18.10
C ALA A 75 5.50 -10.35 -17.93
N ALA A 76 5.86 -9.06 -17.96
CA ALA A 76 7.23 -8.60 -17.80
C ALA A 76 7.65 -8.45 -16.33
N ALA A 77 6.72 -8.47 -15.38
CA ALA A 77 7.00 -8.20 -13.97
C ALA A 77 8.10 -9.09 -13.37
N PRO A 78 8.12 -10.43 -13.59
CA PRO A 78 9.19 -11.25 -13.03
C PRO A 78 10.59 -10.88 -13.53
N LEU A 79 10.71 -10.49 -14.80
CA LEU A 79 11.98 -10.05 -15.35
C LEU A 79 12.39 -8.70 -14.79
N ALA A 80 11.46 -7.77 -14.70
CA ALA A 80 11.71 -6.45 -14.12
C ALA A 80 12.09 -6.57 -12.64
N ASP A 81 11.40 -7.45 -11.88
CA ASP A 81 11.69 -7.67 -10.46
C ASP A 81 13.13 -8.16 -10.25
N ALA A 82 13.65 -8.99 -11.16
CA ALA A 82 15.01 -9.50 -11.06
C ALA A 82 16.07 -8.39 -11.14
N LEU A 83 15.74 -7.26 -11.74
CA LEU A 83 16.64 -6.11 -11.87
C LEU A 83 16.55 -5.13 -10.69
N LEU A 84 15.57 -5.30 -9.81
CA LEU A 84 15.34 -4.37 -8.70
C LEU A 84 15.98 -4.92 -7.41
N HIS A 85 17.10 -4.33 -7.00
CA HIS A 85 17.85 -4.72 -5.82
C HIS A 85 18.05 -3.56 -4.84
N GLY A 86 18.46 -3.87 -3.62
CA GLY A 86 18.74 -2.87 -2.61
C GLY A 86 17.54 -1.98 -2.33
N SER A 87 17.73 -0.68 -2.37
CA SER A 87 16.66 0.29 -2.11
C SER A 87 15.54 0.25 -3.15
N LEU A 88 15.79 -0.34 -4.33
CA LEU A 88 14.78 -0.45 -5.39
C LEU A 88 13.85 -1.65 -5.20
N ARG A 89 14.10 -2.50 -4.22
CA ARG A 89 13.24 -3.66 -3.93
C ARG A 89 11.80 -3.26 -3.62
N ARG A 90 11.59 -2.09 -3.08
CA ARG A 90 10.25 -1.57 -2.77
C ARG A 90 9.34 -1.43 -4.01
N TYR A 91 9.94 -1.35 -5.20
CA TYR A 91 9.20 -1.25 -6.46
C TYR A 91 8.85 -2.60 -7.07
N ARG A 92 9.32 -3.71 -6.49
CA ARG A 92 9.00 -5.05 -6.98
C ARG A 92 7.51 -5.31 -6.90
N SER A 93 7.03 -6.14 -7.82
CA SER A 93 5.65 -6.61 -7.78
C SER A 93 5.38 -7.42 -6.51
N ILE A 94 4.12 -7.47 -6.12
CA ILE A 94 3.67 -8.20 -4.94
C ILE A 94 2.28 -8.78 -5.21
N PRO A 95 2.02 -10.05 -4.87
CA PRO A 95 0.67 -10.61 -5.01
C PRO A 95 -0.33 -9.88 -4.11
N GLY A 96 -1.53 -9.64 -4.62
CA GLY A 96 -2.60 -9.04 -3.82
C GLY A 96 -2.91 -9.83 -2.56
N GLU A 97 -2.82 -11.17 -2.63
CA GLU A 97 -3.00 -12.04 -1.48
C GLU A 97 -1.96 -11.76 -0.38
N THR A 98 -0.72 -11.49 -0.76
CA THR A 98 0.34 -11.14 0.21
C THR A 98 0.01 -9.84 0.93
N VAL A 99 -0.48 -8.84 0.20
CA VAL A 99 -0.94 -7.58 0.80
C VAL A 99 -2.10 -7.84 1.76
N ALA A 100 -3.06 -8.66 1.35
CA ALA A 100 -4.21 -8.99 2.21
C ALA A 100 -3.77 -9.70 3.50
N ARG A 101 -2.83 -10.63 3.42
CA ARG A 101 -2.29 -11.30 4.61
C ARG A 101 -1.55 -10.33 5.53
N ALA A 102 -0.83 -9.38 4.96
CA ALA A 102 -0.16 -8.34 5.75
C ALA A 102 -1.18 -7.49 6.51
N ILE A 103 -2.29 -7.12 5.87
CA ILE A 103 -3.38 -6.38 6.52
C ILE A 103 -3.94 -7.17 7.70
N VAL A 104 -4.21 -8.46 7.50
CA VAL A 104 -4.72 -9.33 8.57
C VAL A 104 -3.73 -9.40 9.73
N ALA A 105 -2.43 -9.51 9.43
CA ALA A 105 -1.39 -9.55 10.46
C ALA A 105 -1.30 -8.25 11.28
N LEU A 106 -1.57 -7.11 10.65
CA LEU A 106 -1.55 -5.81 11.32
C LEU A 106 -2.83 -5.51 12.10
N ALA A 107 -3.94 -6.10 11.70
CA ALA A 107 -5.23 -5.81 12.30
C ALA A 107 -5.24 -6.18 13.80
N GLY A 108 -5.67 -5.22 14.62
CA GLY A 108 -5.74 -5.42 16.06
C GLY A 108 -4.43 -5.16 16.81
N ASN A 109 -3.35 -4.78 16.11
CA ASN A 109 -2.12 -4.39 16.80
C ASN A 109 -2.34 -3.07 17.54
N ALA A 110 -2.15 -3.09 18.85
CA ALA A 110 -2.47 -1.95 19.73
C ALA A 110 -1.30 -0.97 19.92
N GLN A 111 -0.12 -1.26 19.40
CA GLN A 111 1.02 -0.34 19.52
C GLN A 111 0.78 0.94 18.73
N PRO A 112 0.84 2.12 19.38
CA PRO A 112 0.54 3.38 18.70
C PRO A 112 1.64 3.79 17.72
N GLY A 113 1.31 4.70 16.82
CA GLY A 113 2.24 5.32 15.90
C GLY A 113 1.86 5.14 14.45
N VAL A 114 2.61 5.82 13.59
CA VAL A 114 2.46 5.75 12.13
C VAL A 114 3.56 4.84 11.60
N ARG A 115 3.17 3.84 10.80
CA ARG A 115 4.11 2.87 10.23
C ARG A 115 3.88 2.74 8.74
N ILE A 116 4.97 2.74 7.99
CA ILE A 116 4.96 2.55 6.54
C ILE A 116 5.53 1.18 6.23
N HIS A 117 4.79 0.39 5.46
CA HIS A 117 5.17 -0.96 5.08
C HIS A 117 5.35 -1.04 3.57
N GLU A 118 6.59 -1.28 3.13
CA GLU A 118 6.91 -1.49 1.72
C GLU A 118 7.03 -2.98 1.43
N ASN A 119 7.47 -3.36 0.24
CA ASN A 119 7.42 -4.74 -0.26
C ASN A 119 7.94 -5.79 0.74
N ASP A 120 9.17 -5.63 1.20
CA ASP A 120 9.80 -6.63 2.08
C ASP A 120 9.10 -6.74 3.43
N ALA A 121 8.63 -5.62 3.98
CA ALA A 121 7.89 -5.61 5.24
C ALA A 121 6.56 -6.35 5.11
N MET A 122 5.84 -6.11 4.01
CA MET A 122 4.57 -6.80 3.77
C MET A 122 4.77 -8.31 3.61
N ARG A 123 5.84 -8.73 2.94
CA ARG A 123 6.15 -10.16 2.78
C ARG A 123 6.46 -10.81 4.12
N ARG A 124 7.19 -10.11 4.99
CA ARG A 124 7.47 -10.64 6.34
C ARG A 124 6.19 -10.77 7.18
N LEU A 125 5.30 -9.79 7.08
CA LEU A 125 4.03 -9.83 7.80
C LEU A 125 3.11 -10.95 7.31
N ALA A 126 3.18 -11.29 6.04
CA ALA A 126 2.32 -12.31 5.42
C ALA A 126 2.75 -13.74 5.74
N ASP A 127 3.97 -13.94 6.20
CA ASP A 127 4.53 -15.28 6.51
C ASP A 127 4.03 -15.86 7.84
#